data_20b381220a05d63a9ea3e605c34cd778
#
_entry.id   20b381220a05d63a9ea3e605c34cd778
#
_cell.length_a   1.000
_cell.length_b   1.000
_cell.length_c   1.000
_cell.angle_alpha   90.00
_cell.angle_beta   90.00
_cell.angle_gamma   90.00
#
_symmetry.space_group_name_H-M   'P 1'
#
loop_
_entity.id
_entity.type
_entity.pdbx_description
1 polymer ?
#
loop_
_entity_poly.entity_id
_entity_poly.type
_entity_poly.pdbx_seq_one_letter_code
_entity_poly.pdbx_strand_id
1 'polypeptide(L)'
;MHQKRFAFPNRHGGNRKHNWAQKQKRRGKRCPVPHRRCCEVEERFPMHVTLRLRVGLESLRRRQTHAVVREALCKGKEHGEFRLHHFSVQSNHVHLIVEARDRVSLARGVQALAIRIAKGL
;
A
#
# COMPACT_ATOMS: atom_id res chain seq x y z
N MET A 1 31.17 26.43 -17.67
CA MET A 1 29.74 26.07 -17.77
C MET A 1 29.07 26.36 -16.43
N HIS A 2 28.21 27.37 -16.37
CA HIS A 2 27.46 27.68 -15.18
C HIS A 2 26.21 26.79 -15.11
N GLN A 3 26.20 25.82 -14.19
CA GLN A 3 24.98 25.08 -13.85
C GLN A 3 23.99 26.03 -13.19
N LYS A 4 22.91 26.37 -13.88
CA LYS A 4 21.76 27.05 -13.29
C LYS A 4 21.12 26.14 -12.25
N ARG A 5 21.29 26.46 -10.97
CA ARG A 5 20.52 25.81 -9.90
C ARG A 5 19.04 26.17 -10.09
N PHE A 6 18.23 25.18 -10.38
CA PHE A 6 16.78 25.31 -10.33
C PHE A 6 16.37 25.53 -8.87
N ALA A 7 16.03 26.74 -8.51
CA ALA A 7 15.40 27.04 -7.22
C ALA A 7 13.89 26.81 -7.38
N PHE A 8 13.36 25.77 -6.76
CA PHE A 8 11.91 25.63 -6.63
C PHE A 8 11.40 26.74 -5.71
N PRO A 9 10.39 27.51 -6.12
CA PRO A 9 9.79 28.51 -5.23
C PRO A 9 9.14 27.78 -4.05
N ASN A 10 9.66 28.11 -2.86
CA ASN A 10 9.17 27.57 -1.59
C ASN A 10 7.73 28.06 -1.35
N ARG A 11 6.72 27.29 -1.78
CA ARG A 11 5.29 27.63 -1.62
C ARG A 11 4.79 27.57 -0.18
N HIS A 12 5.66 27.38 0.81
CA HIS A 12 5.31 27.22 2.22
C HIS A 12 5.85 28.29 3.12
N GLY A 13 6.13 29.49 2.60
CA GLY A 13 6.49 30.69 3.37
C GLY A 13 5.28 31.38 3.99
N GLY A 14 4.31 30.67 4.49
CA GLY A 14 3.26 31.22 5.34
C GLY A 14 3.56 30.87 6.79
N ASN A 15 3.97 31.86 7.58
CA ASN A 15 4.12 31.80 9.04
C ASN A 15 2.75 31.51 9.70
N ARG A 16 2.20 30.32 9.49
CA ARG A 16 1.01 29.85 10.19
C ARG A 16 1.46 29.46 11.59
N LYS A 17 1.38 30.41 12.51
CA LYS A 17 1.36 30.09 13.94
C LYS A 17 0.30 29.01 14.11
N HIS A 18 0.75 27.78 14.31
CA HIS A 18 -0.09 26.61 14.42
C HIS A 18 -0.86 26.70 15.73
N ASN A 19 -2.05 27.31 15.68
CA ASN A 19 -2.87 27.54 16.85
C ASN A 19 -3.52 26.20 17.25
N TRP A 20 -2.75 25.35 17.95
CA TRP A 20 -3.17 24.05 18.42
C TRP A 20 -4.45 24.10 19.30
N ALA A 21 -4.65 25.22 20.00
CA ALA A 21 -5.83 25.47 20.84
C ALA A 21 -7.11 25.60 20.00
N GLN A 22 -7.06 26.17 18.79
CA GLN A 22 -8.21 26.20 17.87
C GLN A 22 -8.50 24.84 17.24
N LYS A 23 -7.49 23.98 17.12
CA LYS A 23 -7.67 22.62 16.57
C LYS A 23 -8.42 21.70 17.53
N GLN A 24 -8.34 21.95 18.85
CA GLN A 24 -9.09 21.18 19.86
C GLN A 24 -10.60 21.51 19.85
N LYS A 25 -10.98 22.79 19.64
CA LYS A 25 -12.41 23.18 19.56
C LYS A 25 -13.14 22.62 18.34
N ARG A 26 -12.41 22.25 17.27
CA ARG A 26 -12.99 21.62 16.06
C ARG A 26 -13.13 20.09 16.14
N ARG A 27 -12.66 19.44 17.21
CA ARG A 27 -12.78 17.99 17.40
C ARG A 27 -14.20 17.50 17.71
N GLY A 28 -15.16 18.40 17.91
CA GLY A 28 -16.56 18.04 18.21
C GLY A 28 -17.42 17.62 17.03
N LYS A 29 -17.05 17.92 15.79
CA LYS A 29 -17.76 17.44 14.58
C LYS A 29 -16.76 16.65 13.74
N ARG A 30 -16.76 15.32 13.92
CA ARG A 30 -16.18 14.42 12.92
C ARG A 30 -16.97 14.66 11.63
N CYS A 31 -16.38 15.37 10.66
CA CYS A 31 -16.92 15.32 9.31
C CYS A 31 -16.96 13.85 8.93
N PRO A 32 -18.14 13.30 8.60
CA PRO A 32 -18.21 11.94 8.10
C PRO A 32 -17.29 11.86 6.88
N VAL A 33 -16.34 10.94 6.91
CA VAL A 33 -15.51 10.66 5.74
C VAL A 33 -16.47 10.29 4.63
N PRO A 34 -16.50 11.04 3.50
CA PRO A 34 -17.39 10.70 2.41
C PRO A 34 -17.06 9.29 1.95
N HIS A 35 -17.96 8.35 2.17
CA HIS A 35 -17.87 7.00 1.64
C HIS A 35 -18.11 7.06 0.12
N ARG A 36 -17.10 7.54 -0.60
CA ARG A 36 -17.10 7.44 -2.05
C ARG A 36 -17.07 5.96 -2.40
N ARG A 37 -17.94 5.53 -3.30
CA ARG A 37 -17.86 4.19 -3.87
C ARG A 37 -16.42 3.99 -4.36
N CYS A 38 -15.79 2.92 -3.92
CA CYS A 38 -14.50 2.50 -4.46
C CYS A 38 -14.65 2.35 -5.98
N CYS A 39 -13.64 2.79 -6.73
CA CYS A 39 -13.60 2.58 -8.17
C CYS A 39 -13.91 1.12 -8.49
N GLU A 40 -14.63 0.89 -9.56
CA GLU A 40 -14.84 -0.46 -10.07
C GLU A 40 -13.48 -1.04 -10.48
N VAL A 41 -13.30 -2.32 -10.18
CA VAL A 41 -12.11 -3.06 -10.61
C VAL A 41 -12.37 -3.48 -12.04
N GLU A 42 -11.56 -2.98 -12.97
CA GLU A 42 -11.60 -3.35 -14.37
C GLU A 42 -10.41 -4.26 -14.69
N GLU A 43 -10.67 -5.38 -15.36
CA GLU A 43 -9.65 -6.35 -15.80
C GLU A 43 -8.51 -5.71 -16.60
N ARG A 44 -8.79 -4.58 -17.19
CA ARG A 44 -7.93 -3.83 -18.10
C ARG A 44 -6.80 -3.05 -17.40
N PHE A 45 -6.95 -2.77 -16.11
CA PHE A 45 -6.02 -1.90 -15.40
C PHE A 45 -5.37 -2.60 -14.22
N PRO A 46 -4.03 -2.61 -14.19
CA PRO A 46 -3.31 -3.10 -13.03
C PRO A 46 -3.56 -2.20 -11.83
N MET A 47 -3.67 -2.83 -10.67
CA MET A 47 -3.92 -2.15 -9.40
C MET A 47 -2.72 -2.29 -8.48
N HIS A 48 -2.47 -1.21 -7.72
CA HIS A 48 -1.48 -1.22 -6.66
C HIS A 48 -2.14 -1.61 -5.33
N VAL A 49 -1.68 -2.69 -4.74
CA VAL A 49 -2.13 -3.19 -3.44
C VAL A 49 -0.98 -3.14 -2.45
N THR A 50 -1.23 -2.69 -1.24
CA THR A 50 -0.25 -2.71 -0.15
C THR A 50 -0.72 -3.65 0.95
N LEU A 51 0.06 -4.69 1.24
CA LEU A 51 -0.14 -5.59 2.37
C LEU A 51 0.77 -5.16 3.51
N ARG A 52 0.19 -4.70 4.62
CA ARG A 52 0.94 -4.30 5.80
C ARG A 52 0.97 -5.43 6.82
N LEU A 53 2.14 -5.66 7.41
CA LEU A 53 2.29 -6.60 8.51
C LEU A 53 1.71 -6.05 9.80
N ARG A 54 1.25 -6.96 10.64
CA ARG A 54 0.86 -6.64 12.01
C ARG A 54 2.10 -6.20 12.82
N VAL A 55 1.89 -5.24 13.72
CA VAL A 55 2.93 -4.76 14.63
C VAL A 55 3.44 -5.93 15.49
N GLY A 56 4.74 -5.99 15.71
CA GLY A 56 5.40 -7.03 16.53
C GLY A 56 6.03 -8.18 15.73
N LEU A 57 5.85 -8.21 14.40
CA LEU A 57 6.55 -9.17 13.55
C LEU A 57 7.93 -8.65 13.12
N GLU A 58 8.84 -9.58 12.86
CA GLU A 58 10.17 -9.24 12.35
C GLU A 58 10.13 -8.56 10.99
N SER A 59 11.18 -7.79 10.69
CA SER A 59 11.34 -7.15 9.40
C SER A 59 11.33 -8.18 8.27
N LEU A 60 10.48 -7.95 7.25
CA LEU A 60 10.43 -8.78 6.04
C LEU A 60 11.70 -8.72 5.20
N ARG A 61 12.59 -7.76 5.46
CA ARG A 61 13.89 -7.62 4.78
C ARG A 61 14.98 -8.49 5.38
N ARG A 62 14.74 -9.17 6.51
CA ARG A 62 15.66 -10.19 7.01
C ARG A 62 15.79 -11.31 5.99
N ARG A 63 16.98 -11.81 5.80
CA ARG A 63 17.31 -12.80 4.76
C ARG A 63 16.35 -13.99 4.73
N GLN A 64 16.08 -14.58 5.89
CA GLN A 64 15.19 -15.74 6.02
C GLN A 64 13.73 -15.37 5.71
N THR A 65 13.22 -14.34 6.36
CA THR A 65 11.86 -13.84 6.19
C THR A 65 11.60 -13.40 4.76
N HIS A 66 12.57 -12.69 4.16
CA HIS A 66 12.48 -12.25 2.76
C HIS A 66 12.38 -13.43 1.79
N ALA A 67 13.17 -14.49 2.01
CA ALA A 67 13.13 -15.68 1.17
C ALA A 67 11.75 -16.37 1.23
N VAL A 68 11.17 -16.49 2.42
CA VAL A 68 9.86 -17.06 2.65
C VAL A 68 8.78 -16.24 1.94
N VAL A 69 8.78 -14.91 2.12
CA VAL A 69 7.80 -14.02 1.49
C VAL A 69 7.91 -14.09 -0.03
N ARG A 70 9.12 -14.05 -0.56
CA ARG A 70 9.36 -14.14 -2.00
C ARG A 70 8.86 -15.46 -2.58
N GLU A 71 9.13 -16.56 -1.92
CA GLU A 71 8.66 -17.88 -2.33
C GLU A 71 7.13 -17.96 -2.32
N ALA A 72 6.49 -17.47 -1.26
CA ALA A 72 5.03 -17.42 -1.14
C ALA A 72 4.39 -16.60 -2.26
N LEU A 73 4.97 -15.44 -2.60
CA LEU A 73 4.50 -14.58 -3.69
C LEU A 73 4.72 -15.23 -5.05
N CYS A 74 5.86 -15.86 -5.28
CA CYS A 74 6.16 -16.55 -6.53
C CYS A 74 5.22 -17.75 -6.78
N LYS A 75 4.91 -18.53 -5.74
CA LYS A 75 3.97 -19.65 -5.81
C LYS A 75 2.52 -19.21 -5.95
N GLY A 76 2.19 -18.00 -5.50
CA GLY A 76 0.83 -17.45 -5.52
C GLY A 76 0.55 -16.47 -6.66
N LYS A 77 1.40 -16.40 -7.68
CA LYS A 77 1.28 -15.42 -8.77
C LYS A 77 -0.05 -15.45 -9.49
N GLU A 78 -0.62 -16.62 -9.65
CA GLU A 78 -1.88 -16.83 -10.35
C GLU A 78 -2.85 -17.56 -9.45
N HIS A 79 -4.07 -17.04 -9.36
CA HIS A 79 -5.16 -17.65 -8.62
C HIS A 79 -6.50 -17.34 -9.30
N GLY A 80 -6.97 -18.26 -10.12
CA GLY A 80 -8.15 -18.04 -10.93
C GLY A 80 -7.99 -16.85 -11.87
N GLU A 81 -8.84 -15.86 -11.72
CA GLU A 81 -8.83 -14.62 -12.50
C GLU A 81 -8.03 -13.48 -11.84
N PHE A 82 -7.11 -13.83 -10.95
CA PHE A 82 -6.17 -12.92 -10.29
C PHE A 82 -4.74 -13.23 -10.75
N ARG A 83 -3.98 -12.17 -11.07
CA ARG A 83 -2.59 -12.27 -11.48
C ARG A 83 -1.72 -11.25 -10.78
N LEU A 84 -0.62 -11.70 -10.19
CA LEU A 84 0.42 -10.86 -9.62
C LEU A 84 1.52 -10.62 -10.67
N HIS A 85 1.70 -9.37 -11.10
CA HIS A 85 2.73 -8.99 -12.07
C HIS A 85 4.05 -8.64 -11.42
N HIS A 86 4.00 -7.83 -10.37
CA HIS A 86 5.20 -7.34 -9.70
C HIS A 86 4.98 -7.19 -8.20
N PHE A 87 6.06 -7.29 -7.44
CA PHE A 87 6.04 -7.03 -6.01
C PHE A 87 7.34 -6.40 -5.51
N SER A 88 7.25 -5.67 -4.41
CA SER A 88 8.38 -5.09 -3.70
C SER A 88 8.21 -5.31 -2.20
N VAL A 89 9.21 -5.95 -1.58
CA VAL A 89 9.18 -6.27 -0.15
C VAL A 89 9.90 -5.19 0.64
N GLN A 90 9.16 -4.52 1.52
CA GLN A 90 9.68 -3.54 2.45
C GLN A 90 9.85 -4.15 3.86
N SER A 91 10.28 -3.36 4.83
CA SER A 91 10.52 -3.86 6.19
C SER A 91 9.26 -4.38 6.88
N ASN A 92 8.11 -3.70 6.70
CA ASN A 92 6.85 -3.98 7.38
C ASN A 92 5.63 -4.05 6.46
N HIS A 93 5.85 -4.01 5.15
CA HIS A 93 4.78 -4.10 4.16
C HIS A 93 5.30 -4.60 2.81
N VAL A 94 4.39 -5.05 1.98
CA VAL A 94 4.67 -5.51 0.62
C VAL A 94 3.80 -4.72 -0.35
N HIS A 95 4.40 -4.17 -1.38
CA HIS A 95 3.71 -3.58 -2.51
C HIS A 95 3.49 -4.63 -3.60
N LEU A 96 2.30 -4.68 -4.14
CA LEU A 96 1.91 -5.62 -5.19
C LEU A 96 1.31 -4.84 -6.36
N ILE A 97 1.68 -5.22 -7.57
CA ILE A 97 0.99 -4.80 -8.80
C ILE A 97 0.22 -6.01 -9.30
N VAL A 98 -1.09 -5.92 -9.31
CA VAL A 98 -1.99 -7.05 -9.58
C VAL A 98 -3.03 -6.68 -10.62
N GLU A 99 -3.49 -7.68 -11.34
CA GLU A 99 -4.68 -7.62 -12.20
C GLU A 99 -5.71 -8.61 -11.69
N ALA A 100 -6.98 -8.24 -11.79
CA ALA A 100 -8.07 -9.12 -11.45
C ALA A 100 -9.29 -8.75 -12.30
N ARG A 101 -10.07 -9.74 -12.67
CA ARG A 101 -11.28 -9.53 -13.47
C ARG A 101 -12.30 -8.65 -12.77
N ASP A 102 -12.48 -8.89 -11.49
CA ASP A 102 -13.45 -8.20 -10.68
C ASP A 102 -12.98 -8.05 -9.22
N ARG A 103 -13.79 -7.39 -8.43
CA ARG A 103 -13.53 -7.11 -7.02
C ARG A 103 -13.44 -8.38 -6.16
N VAL A 104 -14.21 -9.40 -6.50
CA VAL A 104 -14.23 -10.68 -5.77
C VAL A 104 -12.96 -11.45 -6.05
N SER A 105 -12.55 -11.53 -7.31
CA SER A 105 -11.29 -12.14 -7.75
C SER A 105 -10.08 -11.44 -7.13
N LEU A 106 -10.10 -10.10 -7.08
CA LEU A 106 -9.07 -9.33 -6.38
C LEU A 106 -8.98 -9.69 -4.90
N ALA A 107 -10.10 -9.67 -4.19
CA ALA A 107 -10.14 -9.95 -2.77
C ALA A 107 -9.65 -11.38 -2.46
N ARG A 108 -10.11 -12.37 -3.22
CA ARG A 108 -9.69 -13.78 -3.07
C ARG A 108 -8.21 -13.97 -3.36
N GLY A 109 -7.70 -13.35 -4.42
CA GLY A 109 -6.28 -13.44 -4.80
C GLY A 109 -5.38 -12.82 -3.75
N VAL A 110 -5.68 -11.61 -3.29
CA VAL A 110 -4.93 -10.92 -2.22
C VAL A 110 -4.98 -11.70 -0.91
N GLN A 111 -6.15 -12.23 -0.54
CA GLN A 111 -6.31 -13.07 0.65
C GLN A 111 -5.48 -14.35 0.56
N ALA A 112 -5.48 -15.03 -0.59
CA ALA A 112 -4.68 -16.23 -0.80
C ALA A 112 -3.19 -15.96 -0.65
N LEU A 113 -2.68 -14.83 -1.19
CA LEU A 113 -1.30 -14.40 -1.01
C LEU A 113 -0.99 -14.11 0.47
N ALA A 114 -1.85 -13.37 1.15
CA ALA A 114 -1.68 -13.04 2.57
C ALA A 114 -1.61 -14.30 3.45
N ILE A 115 -2.48 -15.28 3.21
CA ILE A 115 -2.48 -16.57 3.91
C ILE A 115 -1.19 -17.36 3.64
N ARG A 116 -0.70 -17.39 2.40
CA ARG A 116 0.56 -18.08 2.06
C ARG A 116 1.76 -17.45 2.77
N ILE A 117 1.81 -16.12 2.79
CA ILE A 117 2.86 -15.39 3.51
C ILE A 117 2.78 -15.71 5.01
N ALA A 118 1.60 -15.61 5.61
CA ALA A 118 1.39 -15.84 7.04
C ALA A 118 1.72 -17.28 7.47
N LYS A 119 1.48 -18.26 6.61
CA LYS A 119 1.85 -19.66 6.88
C LYS A 119 3.34 -19.94 6.79
N GLY A 120 4.07 -19.11 6.07
CA GLY A 120 5.52 -19.25 5.91
C GLY A 120 6.33 -18.51 6.96
N LEU A 121 5.75 -17.51 7.62
CA LEU A 121 6.40 -16.72 8.67
C LEU A 121 6.29 -17.39 10.03
#